data_df14b0508a9639090d4e0394c6ac2136
#
_entry.id   df14b0508a9639090d4e0394c6ac2136
#
_cell.length_a   1.000
_cell.length_b   1.000
_cell.length_c   1.000
_cell.angle_alpha   90.00
_cell.angle_beta   90.00
_cell.angle_gamma   90.00
#
_symmetry.space_group_name_H-M   'P 1'
#
loop_
_entity.id
_entity.type
_entity.pdbx_description
1 polymer ?
#
loop_
_entity_poly.entity_id
_entity_poly.type
_entity_poly.pdbx_seq_one_letter_code
_entity_poly.pdbx_strand_id
1 'polypeptide(L)'
;MTGEFVQGMAAAVHFVKSAMIGASISNLQDIKTLINTPLYGNEGAISAIEMAMLDLFARTNNCSLVELLGGAKRQSTRALTMIAGGTLEEEIERAKVKQEEGFQAFKIKVGSNSPELDLKRCHSIRKALGNTAFISADANEGYAIPEAVVFAKAAKESGIDFFEQPVPAHDVVYIKEVASFSSVPLGADEGVHSLSDISELVAASAVEGCSLKTIKLGGMLAVLDAAKHAHSLGLNINLAGKVAETSISSSAVAILSCLVPNINWDVSITNQYLTIDPVSNSLIIEKGQIRVPQGVGLGTEIDMEKLTPFLSE
;
A
#
# COMPACT_ATOMS: atom_id res chain seq x y z
N MET A 1 10.47 -6.36 2.64
CA MET A 1 9.84 -5.03 2.66
C MET A 1 10.61 -4.06 3.55
N THR A 2 10.41 -3.98 4.90
CA THR A 2 11.21 -3.10 5.78
C THR A 2 12.30 -3.82 6.57
N GLY A 3 12.22 -5.14 6.69
CA GLY A 3 13.14 -5.92 7.52
C GLY A 3 12.94 -5.79 9.02
N GLU A 4 11.96 -5.00 9.47
CA GLU A 4 11.70 -4.75 10.87
C GLU A 4 10.90 -5.87 11.52
N PHE A 5 11.24 -6.18 12.76
CA PHE A 5 10.49 -7.09 13.64
C PHE A 5 9.66 -6.29 14.64
N VAL A 6 8.53 -6.85 15.09
CA VAL A 6 7.62 -6.20 16.05
C VAL A 6 8.37 -5.73 17.32
N GLN A 7 9.26 -6.57 17.86
CA GLN A 7 10.07 -6.23 19.03
C GLN A 7 11.02 -5.06 18.77
N GLY A 8 11.61 -4.98 17.57
CA GLY A 8 12.45 -3.85 17.15
C GLY A 8 11.66 -2.56 17.05
N MET A 9 10.46 -2.62 16.43
CA MET A 9 9.57 -1.46 16.33
C MET A 9 9.11 -0.98 17.72
N ALA A 10 8.74 -1.89 18.63
CA ALA A 10 8.40 -1.56 20.00
C ALA A 10 9.57 -0.90 20.76
N ALA A 11 10.79 -1.43 20.58
CA ALA A 11 12.01 -0.85 21.15
C ALA A 11 12.28 0.56 20.59
N ALA A 12 12.09 0.79 19.29
CA ALA A 12 12.24 2.10 18.66
C ALA A 12 11.23 3.11 19.22
N VAL A 13 9.96 2.72 19.37
CA VAL A 13 8.91 3.54 20.01
C VAL A 13 9.32 3.88 21.46
N HIS A 14 9.79 2.90 22.22
CA HIS A 14 10.22 3.11 23.61
C HIS A 14 11.44 4.06 23.69
N PHE A 15 12.39 3.93 22.78
CA PHE A 15 13.58 4.78 22.72
C PHE A 15 13.24 6.26 22.54
N VAL A 16 12.31 6.57 21.64
CA VAL A 16 11.94 7.98 21.35
C VAL A 16 10.92 8.56 22.33
N LYS A 17 10.29 7.73 23.15
CA LYS A 17 9.20 8.13 24.07
C LYS A 17 9.56 9.35 24.93
N SER A 18 10.77 9.37 25.49
CA SER A 18 11.24 10.47 26.37
C SER A 18 11.40 11.80 25.64
N ALA A 19 11.74 11.77 24.33
CA ALA A 19 11.85 12.98 23.53
C ALA A 19 10.47 13.52 23.08
N MET A 20 9.45 12.65 23.05
CA MET A 20 8.11 12.99 22.58
C MET A 20 7.17 13.45 23.70
N ILE A 21 7.28 12.85 24.90
CA ILE A 21 6.44 13.24 26.03
C ILE A 21 6.79 14.66 26.48
N GLY A 22 5.79 15.55 26.46
CA GLY A 22 5.95 16.95 26.80
C GLY A 22 6.45 17.84 25.65
N ALA A 23 6.73 17.28 24.47
CA ALA A 23 7.05 18.09 23.31
C ALA A 23 5.81 18.90 22.85
N SER A 24 6.05 20.15 22.43
CA SER A 24 5.01 21.01 21.87
C SER A 24 4.90 20.78 20.37
N ILE A 25 3.68 20.58 19.87
CA ILE A 25 3.36 20.45 18.46
C ILE A 25 2.45 21.61 18.07
N SER A 26 2.95 22.51 17.24
CA SER A 26 2.22 23.68 16.76
C SER A 26 1.83 23.56 15.29
N ASN A 27 2.51 22.71 14.55
CA ASN A 27 2.30 22.49 13.11
C ASN A 27 2.85 21.13 12.67
N LEU A 28 2.58 20.75 11.41
CA LEU A 28 3.03 19.47 10.84
C LEU A 28 4.56 19.34 10.72
N GLN A 29 5.28 20.46 10.62
CA GLN A 29 6.75 20.42 10.55
C GLN A 29 7.37 20.03 11.89
N ASP A 30 6.74 20.40 13.01
CA ASP A 30 7.18 19.98 14.34
C ASP A 30 7.12 18.44 14.45
N ILE A 31 6.04 17.82 13.93
CA ILE A 31 5.91 16.36 13.88
C ILE A 31 7.05 15.74 13.07
N LYS A 32 7.30 16.22 11.84
CA LYS A 32 8.42 15.74 11.00
C LYS A 32 9.76 15.82 11.73
N THR A 33 10.01 16.93 12.40
CA THR A 33 11.28 17.18 13.12
C THR A 33 11.45 16.24 14.32
N LEU A 34 10.40 16.06 15.11
CA LEU A 34 10.44 15.20 16.31
C LEU A 34 10.68 13.72 15.95
N ILE A 35 10.15 13.25 14.82
CA ILE A 35 10.25 11.85 14.42
C ILE A 35 11.59 11.54 13.75
N ASN A 36 12.05 12.40 12.85
CA ASN A 36 13.21 12.12 11.99
C ASN A 36 14.56 12.34 12.69
N THR A 37 14.59 13.02 13.83
CA THR A 37 15.85 13.34 14.49
C THR A 37 16.46 12.16 15.27
N PRO A 38 15.70 11.34 16.02
CA PRO A 38 16.29 10.31 16.88
C PRO A 38 16.40 8.91 16.24
N LEU A 39 15.73 8.65 15.12
CA LEU A 39 15.70 7.33 14.48
C LEU A 39 16.27 7.40 13.06
N TYR A 40 17.19 6.49 12.75
CA TYR A 40 17.66 6.21 11.39
C TYR A 40 17.21 4.81 10.99
N GLY A 41 16.56 4.68 9.85
CA GLY A 41 15.82 3.48 9.52
C GLY A 41 14.56 3.37 10.41
N ASN A 42 14.01 2.19 10.61
CA ASN A 42 12.81 1.95 11.42
C ASN A 42 11.55 2.65 10.88
N GLU A 43 11.37 2.67 9.57
CA GLU A 43 10.28 3.36 8.87
C GLU A 43 8.90 2.89 9.33
N GLY A 44 8.75 1.61 9.69
CA GLY A 44 7.52 1.08 10.26
C GLY A 44 7.20 1.66 11.64
N ALA A 45 8.21 1.78 12.52
CA ALA A 45 8.04 2.43 13.82
C ALA A 45 7.78 3.92 13.66
N ILE A 46 8.52 4.60 12.78
CA ILE A 46 8.32 6.02 12.44
C ILE A 46 6.90 6.25 11.93
N SER A 47 6.41 5.39 11.03
CA SER A 47 5.03 5.46 10.51
C SER A 47 3.98 5.35 11.60
N ALA A 48 4.14 4.43 12.55
CA ALA A 48 3.21 4.27 13.66
C ALA A 48 3.19 5.49 14.59
N ILE A 49 4.36 6.02 14.91
CA ILE A 49 4.51 7.21 15.75
C ILE A 49 3.92 8.44 15.05
N GLU A 50 4.22 8.64 13.77
CA GLU A 50 3.68 9.75 12.99
C GLU A 50 2.16 9.72 12.95
N MET A 51 1.55 8.56 12.67
CA MET A 51 0.09 8.41 12.67
C MET A 51 -0.51 8.79 14.04
N ALA A 52 0.09 8.33 15.14
CA ALA A 52 -0.39 8.68 16.49
C ALA A 52 -0.27 10.19 16.77
N MET A 53 0.82 10.84 16.35
CA MET A 53 1.01 12.28 16.53
C MET A 53 0.07 13.10 15.65
N LEU A 54 -0.15 12.68 14.40
CA LEU A 54 -1.09 13.32 13.50
C LEU A 54 -2.53 13.21 14.02
N ASP A 55 -2.92 12.02 14.50
CA ASP A 55 -4.23 11.80 15.11
C ASP A 55 -4.44 12.69 16.35
N LEU A 56 -3.45 12.72 17.25
CA LEU A 56 -3.47 13.58 18.43
C LEU A 56 -3.59 15.06 18.05
N PHE A 57 -2.81 15.52 17.09
CA PHE A 57 -2.81 16.91 16.65
C PHE A 57 -4.15 17.30 16.01
N ALA A 58 -4.72 16.44 15.17
CA ALA A 58 -6.03 16.66 14.58
C ALA A 58 -7.15 16.67 15.64
N ARG A 59 -7.13 15.74 16.61
CA ARG A 59 -8.08 15.70 17.74
C ARG A 59 -8.00 16.95 18.60
N THR A 60 -6.79 17.43 18.90
CA THR A 60 -6.59 18.66 19.68
C THR A 60 -7.17 19.90 18.96
N ASN A 61 -7.12 19.91 17.63
CA ASN A 61 -7.70 20.95 16.80
C ASN A 61 -9.17 20.70 16.42
N ASN A 62 -9.79 19.65 16.94
CA ASN A 62 -11.15 19.22 16.66
C ASN A 62 -11.47 19.13 15.15
N CYS A 63 -10.53 18.59 14.36
CA CYS A 63 -10.69 18.40 12.92
C CYS A 63 -10.33 16.96 12.50
N SER A 64 -10.74 16.57 11.31
CA SER A 64 -10.32 15.32 10.70
C SER A 64 -8.87 15.43 10.19
N LEU A 65 -8.18 14.30 10.05
CA LEU A 65 -6.87 14.28 9.37
C LEU A 65 -6.98 14.71 7.91
N VAL A 66 -8.09 14.46 7.26
CA VAL A 66 -8.31 14.94 5.89
C VAL A 66 -8.29 16.47 5.82
N GLU A 67 -8.98 17.14 6.74
CA GLU A 67 -8.99 18.62 6.83
C GLU A 67 -7.60 19.14 7.19
N LEU A 68 -6.95 18.55 8.19
CA LEU A 68 -5.62 18.93 8.63
C LEU A 68 -4.57 18.85 7.49
N LEU A 69 -4.70 17.86 6.62
CA LEU A 69 -3.77 17.61 5.51
C LEU A 69 -4.17 18.29 4.19
N GLY A 70 -5.13 19.20 4.20
CA GLY A 70 -5.45 20.09 3.09
C GLY A 70 -6.75 19.79 2.34
N GLY A 71 -7.58 18.90 2.84
CA GLY A 71 -8.90 18.58 2.30
C GLY A 71 -8.90 17.52 1.20
N ALA A 72 -9.98 16.75 1.12
CA ALA A 72 -10.11 15.66 0.18
C ALA A 72 -10.27 16.15 -1.27
N LYS A 73 -9.51 15.56 -2.19
CA LYS A 73 -9.66 15.72 -3.64
C LYS A 73 -10.76 14.81 -4.21
N ARG A 74 -11.09 13.74 -3.49
CA ARG A 74 -12.17 12.78 -3.82
C ARG A 74 -12.77 12.20 -2.56
N GLN A 75 -14.05 11.79 -2.63
CA GLN A 75 -14.81 11.27 -1.48
C GLN A 75 -14.72 9.75 -1.32
N SER A 76 -14.31 9.06 -2.36
CA SER A 76 -14.07 7.61 -2.36
C SER A 76 -13.02 7.23 -3.39
N THR A 77 -12.45 6.05 -3.22
CA THR A 77 -11.51 5.44 -4.15
C THR A 77 -11.86 3.98 -4.39
N ARG A 78 -11.52 3.48 -5.57
CA ARG A 78 -11.74 2.08 -5.93
C ARG A 78 -10.82 1.19 -5.10
N ALA A 79 -11.39 0.14 -4.50
CA ALA A 79 -10.64 -0.86 -3.77
C ALA A 79 -10.05 -1.90 -4.72
N LEU A 80 -8.78 -2.22 -4.51
CA LEU A 80 -8.06 -3.33 -5.15
C LEU A 80 -8.07 -4.54 -4.20
N THR A 81 -8.70 -5.65 -4.63
CA THR A 81 -8.74 -6.89 -3.84
C THR A 81 -7.70 -7.89 -4.30
N MET A 82 -7.14 -8.66 -3.36
CA MET A 82 -6.12 -9.66 -3.65
C MET A 82 -6.74 -11.03 -3.94
N ILE A 83 -6.23 -11.70 -4.98
CA ILE A 83 -6.51 -13.09 -5.31
C ILE A 83 -5.22 -13.87 -5.15
N ALA A 84 -5.20 -14.79 -4.18
CA ALA A 84 -4.02 -15.59 -3.85
C ALA A 84 -4.39 -16.88 -3.13
N GLY A 85 -3.62 -17.93 -3.36
CA GLY A 85 -3.69 -19.21 -2.65
C GLY A 85 -4.88 -20.09 -3.00
N GLY A 86 -4.72 -21.39 -2.82
CA GLY A 86 -5.69 -22.40 -3.19
C GLY A 86 -5.53 -22.89 -4.62
N THR A 87 -6.53 -23.62 -5.10
CA THR A 87 -6.60 -24.10 -6.50
C THR A 87 -7.03 -22.98 -7.43
N LEU A 88 -6.84 -23.19 -8.74
CA LEU A 88 -7.30 -22.24 -9.77
C LEU A 88 -8.83 -22.03 -9.69
N GLU A 89 -9.57 -23.10 -9.46
CA GLU A 89 -11.02 -23.06 -9.32
C GLU A 89 -11.45 -22.19 -8.14
N GLU A 90 -10.78 -22.32 -7.00
CA GLU A 90 -11.03 -21.50 -5.81
C GLU A 90 -10.65 -20.03 -6.03
N GLU A 91 -9.58 -19.75 -6.75
CA GLU A 91 -9.19 -18.38 -7.11
C GLU A 91 -10.23 -17.72 -8.03
N ILE A 92 -10.71 -18.45 -9.04
CA ILE A 92 -11.77 -17.98 -9.94
C ILE A 92 -13.05 -17.71 -9.17
N GLU A 93 -13.45 -18.62 -8.27
CA GLU A 93 -14.66 -18.44 -7.48
C GLU A 93 -14.56 -17.23 -6.56
N ARG A 94 -13.44 -17.06 -5.84
CA ARG A 94 -13.20 -15.86 -5.02
C ARG A 94 -13.25 -14.59 -5.86
N ALA A 95 -12.67 -14.60 -7.05
CA ALA A 95 -12.69 -13.43 -7.93
C ALA A 95 -14.12 -13.04 -8.34
N LYS A 96 -14.96 -14.02 -8.67
CA LYS A 96 -16.39 -13.81 -9.00
C LYS A 96 -17.17 -13.27 -7.80
N VAL A 97 -17.01 -13.89 -6.62
CA VAL A 97 -17.65 -13.43 -5.38
C VAL A 97 -17.28 -11.98 -5.10
N LYS A 98 -15.99 -11.62 -5.22
CA LYS A 98 -15.55 -10.23 -5.05
C LYS A 98 -16.12 -9.30 -6.12
N GLN A 99 -16.26 -9.75 -7.35
CA GLN A 99 -16.91 -8.95 -8.40
C GLN A 99 -18.41 -8.72 -8.10
N GLU A 100 -19.12 -9.71 -7.57
CA GLU A 100 -20.51 -9.58 -7.11
C GLU A 100 -20.63 -8.63 -5.91
N GLU A 101 -19.63 -8.57 -5.02
CA GLU A 101 -19.51 -7.58 -3.96
C GLU A 101 -19.21 -6.16 -4.47
N GLY A 102 -19.01 -6.00 -5.79
CA GLY A 102 -18.79 -4.72 -6.46
C GLY A 102 -17.33 -4.34 -6.71
N PHE A 103 -16.37 -5.24 -6.42
CA PHE A 103 -14.98 -4.99 -6.77
C PHE A 103 -14.78 -4.99 -8.28
N GLN A 104 -13.96 -4.05 -8.77
CA GLN A 104 -13.61 -3.89 -10.17
C GLN A 104 -12.10 -3.95 -10.40
N ALA A 105 -11.30 -4.01 -9.35
CA ALA A 105 -9.85 -4.09 -9.40
C ALA A 105 -9.34 -5.29 -8.59
N PHE A 106 -8.45 -6.07 -9.21
CA PHE A 106 -7.98 -7.34 -8.69
C PHE A 106 -6.46 -7.43 -8.82
N LYS A 107 -5.79 -7.92 -7.76
CA LYS A 107 -4.36 -8.19 -7.75
C LYS A 107 -4.13 -9.70 -7.64
N ILE A 108 -3.54 -10.30 -8.66
CA ILE A 108 -3.21 -11.73 -8.68
C ILE A 108 -1.77 -11.88 -8.20
N LYS A 109 -1.56 -12.69 -7.16
CA LYS A 109 -0.21 -13.04 -6.71
C LYS A 109 0.40 -14.08 -7.64
N VAL A 110 1.60 -13.77 -8.14
CA VAL A 110 2.40 -14.59 -9.06
C VAL A 110 3.84 -14.73 -8.53
N GLY A 111 4.71 -15.42 -9.23
CA GLY A 111 6.13 -15.56 -8.85
C GLY A 111 6.44 -16.73 -7.91
N SER A 112 5.42 -17.46 -7.46
CA SER A 112 5.61 -18.70 -6.69
C SER A 112 5.55 -19.97 -7.57
N ASN A 113 5.13 -19.84 -8.82
CA ASN A 113 5.06 -20.89 -9.81
C ASN A 113 5.90 -20.53 -11.03
N SER A 114 5.96 -21.45 -12.03
CA SER A 114 6.54 -21.07 -13.32
C SER A 114 5.74 -19.97 -13.99
N PRO A 115 6.38 -19.11 -14.82
CA PRO A 115 5.70 -18.03 -15.54
C PRO A 115 4.51 -18.53 -16.37
N GLU A 116 4.64 -19.69 -17.03
CA GLU A 116 3.60 -20.28 -17.88
C GLU A 116 2.35 -20.66 -17.07
N LEU A 117 2.55 -21.21 -15.86
CA LEU A 117 1.43 -21.55 -14.98
C LEU A 117 0.74 -20.28 -14.47
N ASP A 118 1.50 -19.28 -14.06
CA ASP A 118 0.96 -18.02 -13.58
C ASP A 118 0.24 -17.26 -14.71
N LEU A 119 0.75 -17.24 -15.94
CA LEU A 119 0.06 -16.69 -17.12
C LEU A 119 -1.27 -17.40 -17.38
N LYS A 120 -1.30 -18.73 -17.29
CA LYS A 120 -2.55 -19.51 -17.43
C LYS A 120 -3.57 -19.17 -16.35
N ARG A 121 -3.12 -19.01 -15.10
CA ARG A 121 -3.98 -18.57 -13.97
C ARG A 121 -4.56 -17.19 -14.26
N CYS A 122 -3.71 -16.21 -14.61
CA CYS A 122 -4.11 -14.84 -14.95
C CYS A 122 -5.14 -14.84 -16.10
N HIS A 123 -4.89 -15.57 -17.17
CA HIS A 123 -5.80 -15.69 -18.31
C HIS A 123 -7.17 -16.26 -17.89
N SER A 124 -7.18 -17.29 -17.05
CA SER A 124 -8.41 -17.93 -16.58
C SER A 124 -9.23 -17.00 -15.70
N ILE A 125 -8.58 -16.24 -14.81
CA ILE A 125 -9.24 -15.24 -13.96
C ILE A 125 -9.76 -14.08 -14.83
N ARG A 126 -8.98 -13.56 -15.78
CA ARG A 126 -9.44 -12.55 -16.75
C ARG A 126 -10.68 -13.00 -17.50
N LYS A 127 -10.69 -14.23 -18.00
CA LYS A 127 -11.84 -14.81 -18.69
C LYS A 127 -13.09 -14.88 -17.81
N ALA A 128 -12.92 -15.16 -16.52
CA ALA A 128 -14.02 -15.24 -15.56
C ALA A 128 -14.58 -13.86 -15.20
N LEU A 129 -13.72 -12.85 -15.05
CA LEU A 129 -14.10 -11.48 -14.65
C LEU A 129 -14.54 -10.61 -15.84
N GLY A 130 -14.19 -11.00 -17.07
CA GLY A 130 -14.45 -10.21 -18.28
C GLY A 130 -13.46 -9.06 -18.48
N ASN A 131 -13.70 -8.25 -19.53
CA ASN A 131 -12.74 -7.25 -19.99
C ASN A 131 -12.80 -5.91 -19.25
N THR A 132 -13.80 -5.70 -18.41
CA THR A 132 -13.99 -4.43 -17.67
C THR A 132 -13.26 -4.42 -16.32
N ALA A 133 -12.88 -5.57 -15.78
CA ALA A 133 -12.08 -5.67 -14.58
C ALA A 133 -10.67 -5.12 -14.82
N PHE A 134 -10.12 -4.39 -13.86
CA PHE A 134 -8.70 -4.01 -13.84
C PHE A 134 -7.91 -5.08 -13.08
N ILE A 135 -6.90 -5.67 -13.71
CA ILE A 135 -6.16 -6.79 -13.13
C ILE A 135 -4.66 -6.51 -13.13
N SER A 136 -4.06 -6.48 -11.96
CA SER A 136 -2.60 -6.46 -11.80
C SER A 136 -2.07 -7.85 -11.44
N ALA A 137 -0.84 -8.15 -11.87
CA ALA A 137 -0.04 -9.26 -11.36
C ALA A 137 1.03 -8.69 -10.42
N ASP A 138 1.26 -9.32 -9.28
CA ASP A 138 2.27 -8.91 -8.31
C ASP A 138 3.13 -10.12 -7.93
N ALA A 139 4.42 -10.04 -8.28
CA ALA A 139 5.37 -11.12 -8.05
C ALA A 139 6.10 -11.00 -6.70
N ASN A 140 6.04 -9.88 -6.02
CA ASN A 140 6.79 -9.63 -4.78
C ASN A 140 8.24 -10.14 -4.87
N GLU A 141 8.97 -9.76 -5.93
CA GLU A 141 10.35 -10.16 -6.21
C GLU A 141 10.54 -11.66 -6.53
N GLY A 142 9.46 -12.41 -6.77
CA GLY A 142 9.47 -13.87 -6.80
C GLY A 142 10.09 -14.51 -8.04
N TYR A 143 10.32 -13.77 -9.12
CA TYR A 143 10.92 -14.32 -10.34
C TYR A 143 12.43 -14.04 -10.44
N ALA A 144 13.17 -14.98 -11.02
CA ALA A 144 14.45 -14.67 -11.64
C ALA A 144 14.23 -13.84 -12.91
N ILE A 145 15.23 -13.05 -13.34
CA ILE A 145 15.10 -12.15 -14.50
C ILE A 145 14.59 -12.87 -15.77
N PRO A 146 15.13 -14.05 -16.17
CA PRO A 146 14.61 -14.76 -17.35
C PRO A 146 13.13 -15.14 -17.23
N GLU A 147 12.69 -15.56 -16.06
CA GLU A 147 11.29 -15.92 -15.77
C GLU A 147 10.38 -14.69 -15.83
N ALA A 148 10.80 -13.58 -15.20
CA ALA A 148 10.09 -12.31 -15.26
C ALA A 148 9.93 -11.81 -16.71
N VAL A 149 10.95 -11.97 -17.56
CA VAL A 149 10.89 -11.60 -18.98
C VAL A 149 9.88 -12.49 -19.74
N VAL A 150 9.82 -13.80 -19.45
CA VAL A 150 8.81 -14.68 -20.04
C VAL A 150 7.41 -14.22 -19.67
N PHE A 151 7.16 -13.97 -18.38
CA PHE A 151 5.87 -13.48 -17.90
C PHE A 151 5.51 -12.11 -18.52
N ALA A 152 6.42 -11.15 -18.45
CA ALA A 152 6.20 -9.77 -18.90
C ALA A 152 5.84 -9.68 -20.41
N LYS A 153 6.49 -10.49 -21.25
CA LYS A 153 6.19 -10.57 -22.71
C LYS A 153 4.74 -10.98 -22.98
N ALA A 154 4.20 -11.93 -22.22
CA ALA A 154 2.87 -12.51 -22.45
C ALA A 154 1.79 -11.94 -21.50
N ALA A 155 2.13 -11.01 -20.61
CA ALA A 155 1.23 -10.47 -19.59
C ALA A 155 -0.04 -9.87 -20.20
N LYS A 156 0.08 -9.06 -21.26
CA LYS A 156 -1.06 -8.42 -21.93
C LYS A 156 -2.02 -9.44 -22.54
N GLU A 157 -1.51 -10.46 -23.21
CA GLU A 157 -2.33 -11.53 -23.81
C GLU A 157 -3.02 -12.37 -22.73
N SER A 158 -2.41 -12.46 -21.54
CA SER A 158 -3.00 -13.11 -20.37
C SER A 158 -3.99 -12.21 -19.61
N GLY A 159 -4.20 -10.99 -20.10
CA GLY A 159 -5.21 -10.06 -19.58
C GLY A 159 -4.77 -9.27 -18.35
N ILE A 160 -3.47 -9.06 -18.19
CA ILE A 160 -2.90 -8.23 -17.13
C ILE A 160 -2.80 -6.78 -17.59
N ASP A 161 -3.18 -5.84 -16.74
CA ASP A 161 -3.14 -4.40 -17.02
C ASP A 161 -1.84 -3.74 -16.54
N PHE A 162 -1.23 -4.24 -15.43
CA PHE A 162 0.14 -3.89 -15.04
C PHE A 162 0.80 -5.00 -14.22
N PHE A 163 2.14 -5.03 -14.22
CA PHE A 163 2.94 -6.04 -13.55
C PHE A 163 3.81 -5.41 -12.46
N GLU A 164 3.57 -5.78 -11.20
CA GLU A 164 4.20 -5.21 -10.02
C GLU A 164 5.37 -6.04 -9.54
N GLN A 165 6.48 -5.39 -9.22
CA GLN A 165 7.72 -5.90 -8.63
C GLN A 165 8.11 -7.31 -9.10
N PRO A 166 8.45 -7.46 -10.39
CA PRO A 166 8.74 -8.77 -10.99
C PRO A 166 9.96 -9.46 -10.40
N VAL A 167 10.99 -8.69 -10.06
CA VAL A 167 12.34 -9.16 -9.68
C VAL A 167 12.84 -8.45 -8.43
N PRO A 168 13.90 -8.98 -7.77
CA PRO A 168 14.51 -8.33 -6.60
C PRO A 168 14.84 -6.85 -6.81
N ALA A 169 14.53 -6.02 -5.82
CA ALA A 169 14.58 -4.57 -5.88
C ALA A 169 15.97 -3.96 -5.65
N HIS A 170 16.96 -4.76 -5.26
CA HIS A 170 18.28 -4.27 -4.85
C HIS A 170 19.12 -3.66 -5.99
N ASP A 171 18.71 -3.84 -7.25
CA ASP A 171 19.38 -3.23 -8.40
C ASP A 171 18.33 -2.84 -9.46
N VAL A 172 18.30 -1.55 -9.79
CA VAL A 172 17.40 -0.98 -10.80
C VAL A 172 17.63 -1.60 -12.21
N VAL A 173 18.82 -2.12 -12.46
CA VAL A 173 19.16 -2.79 -13.74
C VAL A 173 18.27 -4.02 -13.97
N TYR A 174 17.89 -4.73 -12.92
CA TYR A 174 17.06 -5.93 -13.04
C TYR A 174 15.65 -5.63 -13.54
N ILE A 175 14.98 -4.66 -12.90
CA ILE A 175 13.62 -4.28 -13.33
C ILE A 175 13.65 -3.59 -14.70
N LYS A 176 14.69 -2.81 -15.01
CA LYS A 176 14.92 -2.23 -16.34
C LYS A 176 15.04 -3.29 -17.44
N GLU A 177 15.75 -4.38 -17.18
CA GLU A 177 15.86 -5.48 -18.14
C GLU A 177 14.48 -6.08 -18.45
N VAL A 178 13.67 -6.34 -17.43
CA VAL A 178 12.30 -6.83 -17.59
C VAL A 178 11.44 -5.81 -18.36
N ALA A 179 11.55 -4.52 -18.04
CA ALA A 179 10.82 -3.44 -18.68
C ALA A 179 11.05 -3.40 -20.20
N SER A 180 12.28 -3.67 -20.63
CA SER A 180 12.66 -3.68 -22.07
C SER A 180 11.87 -4.71 -22.90
N PHE A 181 11.25 -5.69 -22.26
CA PHE A 181 10.49 -6.77 -22.89
C PHE A 181 9.01 -6.77 -22.50
N SER A 182 8.60 -5.91 -21.58
CA SER A 182 7.24 -5.97 -21.06
C SER A 182 6.19 -5.52 -22.07
N SER A 183 5.11 -6.27 -22.14
CA SER A 183 3.93 -5.94 -22.94
C SER A 183 2.90 -5.09 -22.17
N VAL A 184 3.13 -4.86 -20.88
CA VAL A 184 2.29 -4.07 -19.96
C VAL A 184 3.15 -3.14 -19.12
N PRO A 185 2.60 -2.05 -18.55
CA PRO A 185 3.32 -1.20 -17.62
C PRO A 185 3.89 -1.98 -16.43
N LEU A 186 5.12 -1.64 -16.01
CA LEU A 186 5.73 -2.19 -14.80
C LEU A 186 5.56 -1.23 -13.62
N GLY A 187 5.38 -1.81 -12.43
CA GLY A 187 5.34 -1.09 -11.16
C GLY A 187 6.40 -1.55 -10.18
N ALA A 188 7.01 -0.62 -9.45
CA ALA A 188 7.88 -0.93 -8.33
C ALA A 188 7.10 -0.86 -7.00
N ASP A 189 7.29 -1.84 -6.12
CA ASP A 189 6.81 -1.86 -4.74
C ASP A 189 8.00 -1.94 -3.77
N GLU A 190 8.61 -3.11 -3.63
CA GLU A 190 9.73 -3.32 -2.72
C GLU A 190 10.93 -2.41 -3.02
N GLY A 191 11.05 -1.91 -4.25
CA GLY A 191 12.10 -0.99 -4.67
C GLY A 191 11.85 0.50 -4.36
N VAL A 192 10.81 0.85 -3.62
CA VAL A 192 10.45 2.27 -3.34
C VAL A 192 10.45 2.53 -1.85
N HIS A 193 11.50 3.16 -1.33
CA HIS A 193 11.67 3.57 0.07
C HIS A 193 11.94 5.08 0.22
N SER A 194 12.23 5.77 -0.88
CA SER A 194 12.57 7.18 -0.88
C SER A 194 12.15 7.88 -2.19
N LEU A 195 12.22 9.22 -2.21
CA LEU A 195 12.05 10.01 -3.44
C LEU A 195 13.19 9.75 -4.43
N SER A 196 14.39 9.42 -3.93
CA SER A 196 15.54 9.07 -4.77
C SER A 196 15.27 7.80 -5.57
N ASP A 197 14.74 6.76 -4.93
CA ASP A 197 14.42 5.50 -5.59
C ASP A 197 13.41 5.71 -6.73
N ILE A 198 12.39 6.53 -6.50
CA ILE A 198 11.40 6.89 -7.54
C ILE A 198 12.10 7.58 -8.71
N SER A 199 13.00 8.53 -8.44
CA SER A 199 13.74 9.26 -9.46
C SER A 199 14.69 8.35 -10.26
N GLU A 200 15.36 7.42 -9.59
CA GLU A 200 16.28 6.46 -10.22
C GLU A 200 15.54 5.48 -11.13
N LEU A 201 14.39 4.95 -10.67
CA LEU A 201 13.55 4.07 -11.46
C LEU A 201 13.04 4.75 -12.73
N VAL A 202 12.61 6.01 -12.65
CA VAL A 202 12.17 6.80 -13.81
C VAL A 202 13.33 7.12 -14.73
N ALA A 203 14.48 7.56 -14.20
CA ALA A 203 15.66 7.86 -15.00
C ALA A 203 16.17 6.64 -15.77
N ALA A 204 16.03 5.45 -15.19
CA ALA A 204 16.32 4.19 -15.86
C ALA A 204 15.26 3.76 -16.88
N SER A 205 14.11 4.42 -16.96
CA SER A 205 12.93 3.97 -17.73
C SER A 205 12.50 2.54 -17.35
N ALA A 206 12.52 2.24 -16.06
CA ALA A 206 12.30 0.90 -15.53
C ALA A 206 10.85 0.65 -15.11
N VAL A 207 10.07 1.71 -14.90
CA VAL A 207 8.68 1.61 -14.41
C VAL A 207 7.78 2.71 -14.95
N GLU A 208 6.49 2.45 -15.04
CA GLU A 208 5.42 3.41 -15.33
C GLU A 208 4.55 3.73 -14.11
N GLY A 209 4.87 3.15 -12.95
CA GLY A 209 4.18 3.43 -11.71
C GLY A 209 4.87 2.85 -10.48
N CYS A 210 4.31 3.16 -9.32
CA CYS A 210 4.84 2.67 -8.05
C CYS A 210 3.74 2.45 -7.01
N SER A 211 4.01 1.53 -6.08
CA SER A 211 3.20 1.27 -4.90
C SER A 211 3.80 1.99 -3.69
N LEU A 212 3.02 2.91 -3.12
CA LEU A 212 3.42 3.70 -1.96
C LEU A 212 2.78 3.12 -0.69
N LYS A 213 3.60 2.95 0.36
CA LYS A 213 3.17 2.42 1.66
C LYS A 213 3.75 3.25 2.80
N THR A 214 2.95 3.51 3.81
CA THR A 214 3.38 4.29 4.99
C THR A 214 4.57 3.66 5.68
N ILE A 215 4.56 2.34 5.84
CA ILE A 215 5.62 1.58 6.52
C ILE A 215 6.97 1.57 5.78
N LYS A 216 6.99 1.78 4.45
CA LYS A 216 8.22 1.84 3.66
C LYS A 216 8.82 3.25 3.64
N LEU A 217 7.94 4.25 3.62
CA LEU A 217 8.33 5.66 3.47
C LEU A 217 8.44 6.41 4.81
N GLY A 218 8.04 5.77 5.92
CA GLY A 218 8.14 6.37 7.25
C GLY A 218 6.96 7.27 7.62
N GLY A 219 5.77 7.06 7.04
CA GLY A 219 4.55 7.73 7.48
C GLY A 219 3.70 8.36 6.37
N MET A 220 2.61 8.99 6.77
CA MET A 220 1.63 9.60 5.85
C MET A 220 2.19 10.83 5.12
N LEU A 221 2.96 11.68 5.81
CA LEU A 221 3.52 12.89 5.22
C LEU A 221 4.56 12.55 4.14
N ALA A 222 5.37 11.52 4.39
CA ALA A 222 6.34 11.02 3.40
C ALA A 222 5.62 10.40 2.19
N VAL A 223 4.53 9.66 2.39
CA VAL A 223 3.70 9.15 1.28
C VAL A 223 3.09 10.29 0.45
N LEU A 224 2.60 11.36 1.08
CA LEU A 224 2.08 12.53 0.36
C LEU A 224 3.15 13.21 -0.50
N ASP A 225 4.36 13.35 0.04
CA ASP A 225 5.49 13.93 -0.70
C ASP A 225 5.93 13.01 -1.85
N ALA A 226 6.02 11.69 -1.61
CA ALA A 226 6.32 10.69 -2.64
C ALA A 226 5.25 10.64 -3.74
N ALA A 227 3.97 10.74 -3.39
CA ALA A 227 2.88 10.76 -4.37
C ALA A 227 2.91 12.02 -5.25
N LYS A 228 3.22 13.19 -4.68
CA LYS A 228 3.42 14.43 -5.45
C LYS A 228 4.59 14.30 -6.39
N HIS A 229 5.70 13.74 -5.91
CA HIS A 229 6.92 13.53 -6.70
C HIS A 229 6.67 12.56 -7.86
N ALA A 230 6.11 11.37 -7.57
CA ALA A 230 5.74 10.37 -8.57
C ALA A 230 4.79 10.96 -9.64
N HIS A 231 3.77 11.72 -9.21
CA HIS A 231 2.85 12.39 -10.12
C HIS A 231 3.56 13.41 -11.02
N SER A 232 4.50 14.21 -10.49
CA SER A 232 5.27 15.17 -11.28
C SER A 232 6.16 14.52 -12.34
N LEU A 233 6.51 13.25 -12.14
CA LEU A 233 7.27 12.42 -13.09
C LEU A 233 6.35 11.60 -14.02
N GLY A 234 5.04 11.76 -13.94
CA GLY A 234 4.07 11.07 -14.81
C GLY A 234 3.75 9.63 -14.41
N LEU A 235 4.15 9.18 -13.22
CA LEU A 235 3.93 7.82 -12.76
C LEU A 235 2.48 7.57 -12.33
N ASN A 236 2.02 6.36 -12.56
CA ASN A 236 0.81 5.81 -11.95
C ASN A 236 1.07 5.46 -10.47
N ILE A 237 0.06 5.62 -9.63
CA ILE A 237 0.18 5.37 -8.20
C ILE A 237 -0.82 4.29 -7.76
N ASN A 238 -0.30 3.28 -7.08
CA ASN A 238 -1.04 2.39 -6.18
C ASN A 238 -0.76 2.82 -4.74
N LEU A 239 -1.78 2.86 -3.89
CA LEU A 239 -1.60 2.95 -2.45
C LEU A 239 -1.95 1.60 -1.82
N ALA A 240 -1.08 1.10 -0.97
CA ALA A 240 -1.29 -0.20 -0.35
C ALA A 240 -0.89 -0.23 1.12
N GLY A 241 -1.67 -0.95 1.92
CA GLY A 241 -1.23 -1.44 3.22
C GLY A 241 -0.39 -2.70 3.10
N LYS A 242 0.28 -3.08 4.18
CA LYS A 242 0.85 -4.42 4.36
C LYS A 242 -0.29 -5.39 4.65
N VAL A 243 -0.10 -6.67 4.35
CA VAL A 243 -1.11 -7.71 4.64
C VAL A 243 -1.49 -7.70 6.13
N ALA A 244 -2.80 -7.74 6.39
CA ALA A 244 -3.40 -7.80 7.72
C ALA A 244 -3.04 -6.62 8.65
N GLU A 245 -3.01 -5.40 8.13
CA GLU A 245 -2.99 -4.18 8.93
C GLU A 245 -4.38 -3.90 9.53
N THR A 246 -4.40 -3.31 10.72
CA THR A 246 -5.65 -2.92 11.38
C THR A 246 -6.36 -1.77 10.67
N SER A 247 -7.60 -1.48 11.05
CA SER A 247 -8.31 -0.29 10.59
C SER A 247 -7.62 1.03 10.94
N ILE A 248 -6.71 1.05 11.90
CA ILE A 248 -5.90 2.24 12.19
C ILE A 248 -5.03 2.58 10.96
N SER A 249 -4.23 1.64 10.49
CA SER A 249 -3.39 1.82 9.30
C SER A 249 -4.23 1.90 8.02
N SER A 250 -5.27 1.09 7.89
CA SER A 250 -6.18 1.11 6.75
C SER A 250 -6.91 2.46 6.61
N SER A 251 -7.27 3.12 7.72
CA SER A 251 -7.84 4.48 7.70
C SER A 251 -6.82 5.51 7.22
N ALA A 252 -5.55 5.40 7.64
CA ALA A 252 -4.49 6.25 7.12
C ALA A 252 -4.33 6.10 5.58
N VAL A 253 -4.34 4.86 5.07
CA VAL A 253 -4.31 4.59 3.62
C VAL A 253 -5.54 5.15 2.91
N ALA A 254 -6.74 5.01 3.49
CA ALA A 254 -7.99 5.56 2.96
C ALA A 254 -7.94 7.10 2.90
N ILE A 255 -7.44 7.76 3.94
CA ILE A 255 -7.23 9.21 3.98
C ILE A 255 -6.24 9.62 2.89
N LEU A 256 -5.07 8.99 2.82
CA LEU A 256 -4.07 9.26 1.79
C LEU A 256 -4.65 9.12 0.40
N SER A 257 -5.47 8.11 0.14
CA SER A 257 -6.08 7.86 -1.15
C SER A 257 -6.96 9.02 -1.63
N CYS A 258 -7.53 9.77 -0.69
CA CYS A 258 -8.35 10.94 -0.99
C CYS A 258 -7.55 12.23 -1.17
N LEU A 259 -6.29 12.27 -0.71
CA LEU A 259 -5.42 13.45 -0.72
C LEU A 259 -4.41 13.46 -1.89
N VAL A 260 -3.90 12.30 -2.31
CA VAL A 260 -2.88 12.20 -3.35
C VAL A 260 -3.38 12.66 -4.72
N PRO A 261 -2.47 13.09 -5.63
CA PRO A 261 -2.85 13.67 -6.93
C PRO A 261 -3.64 12.70 -7.81
N ASN A 262 -3.15 11.47 -7.95
CA ASN A 262 -3.79 10.41 -8.74
C ASN A 262 -3.74 9.07 -7.99
N ILE A 263 -4.62 8.14 -8.40
CA ILE A 263 -4.70 6.75 -7.91
C ILE A 263 -5.09 5.86 -9.11
N ASN A 264 -4.25 5.83 -10.12
CA ASN A 264 -4.58 5.13 -11.35
C ASN A 264 -4.52 3.61 -11.20
N TRP A 265 -3.77 3.11 -10.22
CA TRP A 265 -3.60 1.69 -9.91
C TRP A 265 -4.27 1.28 -8.61
N ASP A 266 -5.29 2.04 -8.20
CA ASP A 266 -6.20 1.71 -7.10
C ASP A 266 -5.58 1.60 -5.70
N VAL A 267 -6.37 1.18 -4.73
CA VAL A 267 -6.02 1.20 -3.31
C VAL A 267 -6.26 -0.16 -2.67
N SER A 268 -5.26 -0.70 -2.01
CA SER A 268 -5.38 -1.91 -1.18
C SER A 268 -5.38 -1.56 0.30
N ILE A 269 -6.50 -1.75 0.98
CA ILE A 269 -6.57 -1.82 2.44
C ILE A 269 -6.72 -3.28 2.87
N THR A 270 -6.27 -3.65 4.05
CA THR A 270 -6.07 -5.05 4.40
C THR A 270 -6.67 -5.48 5.74
N ASN A 271 -7.36 -4.58 6.42
CA ASN A 271 -8.03 -4.88 7.70
C ASN A 271 -9.11 -5.97 7.56
N GLN A 272 -9.71 -6.14 6.38
CA GLN A 272 -10.67 -7.21 6.12
C GLN A 272 -10.09 -8.63 6.18
N TYR A 273 -8.77 -8.77 6.27
CA TYR A 273 -8.09 -10.07 6.46
C TYR A 273 -7.84 -10.40 7.93
N LEU A 274 -8.20 -9.51 8.86
CA LEU A 274 -8.08 -9.75 10.29
C LEU A 274 -9.30 -10.48 10.83
N THR A 275 -9.07 -11.44 11.72
CA THR A 275 -10.13 -12.06 12.51
C THR A 275 -10.65 -11.11 13.59
N ILE A 276 -9.75 -10.31 14.17
CA ILE A 276 -10.07 -9.30 15.18
C ILE A 276 -9.39 -8.00 14.80
N ASP A 277 -10.17 -6.96 14.64
CA ASP A 277 -9.69 -5.60 14.39
C ASP A 277 -9.89 -4.77 15.67
N PRO A 278 -8.81 -4.25 16.30
CA PRO A 278 -8.87 -3.64 17.64
C PRO A 278 -9.44 -2.22 17.65
N VAL A 279 -10.51 -2.01 16.90
CA VAL A 279 -11.24 -0.74 16.80
C VAL A 279 -12.73 -0.92 17.03
N SER A 280 -13.42 0.12 17.45
CA SER A 280 -14.88 0.10 17.66
C SER A 280 -15.63 -0.03 16.34
N ASN A 281 -15.17 0.69 15.30
CA ASN A 281 -15.76 0.69 13.97
C ASN A 281 -14.68 0.38 12.92
N SER A 282 -14.63 -0.85 12.46
CA SER A 282 -13.72 -1.27 11.40
C SER A 282 -14.04 -0.56 10.08
N LEU A 283 -12.99 -0.19 9.34
CA LEU A 283 -13.12 0.38 8.01
C LEU A 283 -13.71 -0.67 7.04
N ILE A 284 -14.77 -0.29 6.33
CA ILE A 284 -15.51 -1.19 5.45
C ILE A 284 -15.31 -0.77 3.99
N ILE A 285 -15.14 -1.77 3.11
CA ILE A 285 -15.22 -1.60 1.67
C ILE A 285 -16.68 -1.84 1.25
N GLU A 286 -17.33 -0.81 0.73
CA GLU A 286 -18.71 -0.90 0.27
C GLU A 286 -18.78 -0.90 -1.26
N LYS A 287 -19.30 -1.97 -1.86
CA LYS A 287 -19.42 -2.11 -3.32
C LYS A 287 -18.12 -1.79 -4.06
N GLY A 288 -17.01 -2.34 -3.56
CA GLY A 288 -15.68 -2.12 -4.13
C GLY A 288 -15.12 -0.68 -3.96
N GLN A 289 -15.70 0.12 -3.06
CA GLN A 289 -15.26 1.50 -2.79
C GLN A 289 -14.79 1.65 -1.35
N ILE A 290 -13.68 2.36 -1.17
CA ILE A 290 -13.16 2.84 0.10
C ILE A 290 -13.58 4.29 0.23
N ARG A 291 -14.36 4.60 1.27
CA ARG A 291 -14.78 5.99 1.55
C ARG A 291 -13.78 6.69 2.45
N VAL A 292 -13.76 8.02 2.37
CA VAL A 292 -13.03 8.86 3.33
C VAL A 292 -13.54 8.54 4.74
N PRO A 293 -12.66 8.16 5.70
CA PRO A 293 -13.04 8.03 7.09
C PRO A 293 -13.64 9.33 7.62
N GLN A 294 -14.71 9.22 8.38
CA GLN A 294 -15.42 10.37 8.96
C GLN A 294 -15.04 10.52 10.44
N GLY A 295 -15.10 11.77 10.95
CA GLY A 295 -14.81 12.08 12.36
C GLY A 295 -13.48 12.77 12.57
N VAL A 296 -13.15 13.05 13.81
CA VAL A 296 -11.90 13.72 14.21
C VAL A 296 -10.71 12.76 14.12
N GLY A 297 -9.53 13.30 13.88
CA GLY A 297 -8.32 12.48 13.75
C GLY A 297 -8.38 11.54 12.55
N LEU A 298 -7.97 10.30 12.76
CA LEU A 298 -8.05 9.20 11.79
C LEU A 298 -9.50 8.74 11.49
N GLY A 299 -10.49 9.22 12.25
CA GLY A 299 -11.87 8.73 12.14
C GLY A 299 -12.05 7.30 12.68
N THR A 300 -11.12 6.82 13.49
CA THR A 300 -11.09 5.48 14.05
C THR A 300 -10.85 5.55 15.55
N GLU A 301 -11.61 4.78 16.33
CA GLU A 301 -11.47 4.70 17.79
C GLU A 301 -10.96 3.32 18.20
N ILE A 302 -9.96 3.29 19.09
CA ILE A 302 -9.41 2.04 19.62
C ILE A 302 -10.43 1.42 20.57
N ASP A 303 -10.66 0.13 20.39
CA ASP A 303 -11.44 -0.71 21.30
C ASP A 303 -10.48 -1.45 22.24
N MET A 304 -10.42 -0.99 23.48
CA MET A 304 -9.49 -1.56 24.47
C MET A 304 -9.81 -3.00 24.86
N GLU A 305 -11.08 -3.42 24.79
CA GLU A 305 -11.45 -4.81 25.06
C GLU A 305 -10.90 -5.73 23.98
N LYS A 306 -11.02 -5.33 22.71
CA LYS A 306 -10.47 -6.08 21.57
C LYS A 306 -8.94 -6.01 21.51
N LEU A 307 -8.33 -4.91 21.97
CA LEU A 307 -6.87 -4.73 21.95
C LEU A 307 -6.18 -5.53 23.06
N THR A 308 -6.77 -5.62 24.26
CA THR A 308 -6.15 -6.22 25.44
C THR A 308 -5.54 -7.63 25.21
N PRO A 309 -6.15 -8.55 24.45
CA PRO A 309 -5.56 -9.87 24.19
C PRO A 309 -4.22 -9.82 23.42
N PHE A 310 -3.91 -8.73 22.76
CA PHE A 310 -2.68 -8.54 21.96
C PHE A 310 -1.61 -7.71 22.67
N LEU A 311 -1.91 -7.16 23.85
CA LEU A 311 -0.93 -6.48 24.68
C LEU A 311 -0.11 -7.58 25.39
N SER A 312 1.12 -7.81 24.90
CA SER A 312 2.10 -8.62 25.64
C SER A 312 2.48 -7.93 26.93
N GLU A 313 2.64 -8.71 28.02
CA GLU A 313 3.20 -8.25 29.30
C GLU A 313 4.60 -7.65 29.12
#